data_63c9c2a72dfc55bb425328b35ff7870c
#
_entry.id   63c9c2a72dfc55bb425328b35ff7870c
#
_cell.length_a   1.000
_cell.length_b   1.000
_cell.length_c   1.000
_cell.angle_alpha   90.00
_cell.angle_beta   90.00
_cell.angle_gamma   90.00
#
_symmetry.space_group_name_H-M   'P 1'
#
loop_
_entity.id
_entity.type
_entity.pdbx_description
1 polymer ?
#
loop_
_entity_poly.entity_id
_entity_poly.type
_entity_poly.pdbx_seq_one_letter_code
_entity_poly.pdbx_strand_id
1 'polypeptide(L)'
;MAIANRLAIIEQKIRQVENEKLQREQTLGAFWEHMPAIDPIIIRNRMLFLQNQIRALENRKGALLQEREGLLVEVAILRDPPTGDGETGRN
;
A
#
# COMPACT_ATOMS: atom_id res chain seq x y z
N MET A 1 6.90 -22.64 -3.23
CA MET A 1 7.15 -22.33 -1.83
C MET A 1 6.13 -21.35 -1.29
N ALA A 2 5.66 -21.59 -0.07
CA ALA A 2 4.58 -20.79 0.49
C ALA A 2 4.96 -19.31 0.64
N ILE A 3 6.17 -19.03 1.12
CA ILE A 3 6.62 -17.65 1.34
C ILE A 3 6.74 -16.90 0.02
N ALA A 4 7.32 -17.52 -1.00
CA ALA A 4 7.47 -16.91 -2.31
C ALA A 4 6.10 -16.57 -2.91
N ASN A 5 5.14 -17.50 -2.78
CA ASN A 5 3.78 -17.25 -3.26
C ASN A 5 3.11 -16.12 -2.50
N ARG A 6 3.29 -16.07 -1.18
CA ARG A 6 2.72 -15.00 -0.36
C ARG A 6 3.31 -13.65 -0.73
N LEU A 7 4.61 -13.58 -0.96
CA LEU A 7 5.26 -12.34 -1.41
C LEU A 7 4.72 -11.89 -2.75
N ALA A 8 4.58 -12.81 -3.70
CA ALA A 8 4.04 -12.47 -5.02
C ALA A 8 2.62 -11.93 -4.92
N ILE A 9 1.79 -12.54 -4.08
CA ILE A 9 0.41 -12.09 -3.87
C ILE A 9 0.40 -10.70 -3.24
N ILE A 10 1.23 -10.47 -2.22
CA ILE A 10 1.28 -9.17 -1.55
C ILE A 10 1.76 -8.09 -2.51
N GLU A 11 2.78 -8.37 -3.31
CA GLU A 11 3.28 -7.40 -4.28
C GLU A 11 2.23 -7.06 -5.33
N GLN A 12 1.46 -8.06 -5.76
CA GLN A 12 0.36 -7.82 -6.68
C GLN A 12 -0.72 -6.95 -6.04
N LYS A 13 -1.06 -7.20 -4.77
CA LYS A 13 -2.02 -6.38 -4.05
C LYS A 13 -1.54 -4.95 -3.89
N ILE A 14 -0.26 -4.75 -3.62
CA ILE A 14 0.33 -3.41 -3.52
C ILE A 14 0.18 -2.67 -4.84
N ARG A 15 0.53 -3.32 -5.96
CA ARG A 15 0.38 -2.70 -7.28
C ARG A 15 -1.07 -2.35 -7.57
N GLN A 16 -2.00 -3.23 -7.19
CA GLN A 16 -3.42 -2.97 -7.40
C GLN A 16 -3.89 -1.76 -6.59
N VAL A 17 -3.47 -1.68 -5.33
CA VAL A 17 -3.82 -0.55 -4.47
C VAL A 17 -3.23 0.75 -5.03
N GLU A 18 -1.99 0.71 -5.50
CA GLU A 18 -1.36 1.88 -6.10
C GLU A 18 -2.09 2.35 -7.36
N ASN A 19 -2.52 1.41 -8.19
CA ASN A 19 -3.29 1.74 -9.39
C ASN A 19 -4.64 2.36 -9.04
N GLU A 20 -5.34 1.79 -8.07
CA GLU A 20 -6.62 2.35 -7.62
C GLU A 20 -6.44 3.73 -7.03
N LYS A 21 -5.39 3.93 -6.23
CA LYS A 21 -5.09 5.22 -5.66
C LYS A 21 -4.82 6.25 -6.76
N LEU A 22 -4.02 5.87 -7.75
CA LEU A 22 -3.70 6.75 -8.88
C LEU A 22 -4.97 7.14 -9.64
N GLN A 23 -5.88 6.21 -9.86
CA GLN A 23 -7.15 6.50 -10.53
C GLN A 23 -7.96 7.52 -9.73
N ARG A 24 -8.02 7.38 -8.40
CA ARG A 24 -8.74 8.34 -7.56
C ARG A 24 -8.08 9.70 -7.57
N GLU A 25 -6.75 9.72 -7.56
CA GLU A 25 -6.01 10.99 -7.62
C GLU A 25 -6.23 11.70 -8.94
N GLN A 26 -6.27 10.95 -10.05
CA GLN A 26 -6.54 11.52 -11.35
C GLN A 26 -7.96 12.10 -11.42
N THR A 27 -8.93 11.39 -10.86
CA THR A 27 -10.31 11.87 -10.82
C THR A 27 -10.41 13.13 -9.97
N LEU A 28 -9.75 13.16 -8.83
CA LEU A 28 -9.74 14.35 -7.96
C LEU A 28 -9.09 15.52 -8.67
N GLY A 29 -7.98 15.28 -9.37
CA GLY A 29 -7.29 16.30 -10.15
C GLY A 29 -8.18 16.89 -11.23
N ALA A 30 -9.00 16.05 -11.89
CA ALA A 30 -9.92 16.50 -12.91
C ALA A 30 -10.97 17.45 -12.34
N PHE A 31 -11.43 17.23 -11.10
CA PHE A 31 -12.33 18.16 -10.43
C PHE A 31 -11.68 19.51 -10.20
N TRP A 32 -10.37 19.53 -9.90
CA TRP A 32 -9.66 20.79 -9.69
C TRP A 32 -9.43 21.54 -11.00
N GLU A 33 -9.15 20.81 -12.07
CA GLU A 33 -8.82 21.44 -13.36
C GLU A 33 -10.07 21.83 -14.15
N HIS A 34 -11.09 21.00 -14.09
CA HIS A 34 -12.31 21.18 -14.88
C HIS A 34 -13.52 21.06 -13.96
N MET A 35 -13.73 22.10 -13.16
CA MET A 35 -14.85 22.14 -12.23
C MET A 35 -16.16 22.03 -13.02
N PRO A 36 -16.96 20.99 -12.80
CA PRO A 36 -18.25 20.88 -13.51
C PRO A 36 -19.20 21.99 -13.10
N ALA A 37 -20.09 22.39 -14.02
CA ALA A 37 -21.09 23.43 -13.74
C ALA A 37 -22.27 22.81 -12.99
N ILE A 38 -22.02 22.29 -11.78
CA ILE A 38 -23.06 21.73 -10.91
C ILE A 38 -22.92 22.39 -9.53
N ASP A 39 -23.84 22.03 -8.65
CA ASP A 39 -23.88 22.59 -7.29
C ASP A 39 -22.52 22.42 -6.59
N PRO A 40 -21.92 23.49 -6.10
CA PRO A 40 -20.63 23.41 -5.39
C PRO A 40 -20.64 22.46 -4.20
N ILE A 41 -21.78 22.28 -3.54
CA ILE A 41 -21.89 21.36 -2.42
C ILE A 41 -21.72 19.91 -2.91
N ILE A 42 -22.30 19.57 -4.05
CA ILE A 42 -22.16 18.24 -4.64
C ILE A 42 -20.71 17.99 -5.03
N ILE A 43 -20.06 18.98 -5.66
CA ILE A 43 -18.66 18.88 -6.04
C ILE A 43 -17.78 18.63 -4.81
N ARG A 44 -18.00 19.45 -3.77
CA ARG A 44 -17.25 19.34 -2.53
C ARG A 44 -17.40 17.95 -1.90
N ASN A 45 -18.63 17.45 -1.86
CA ASN A 45 -18.90 16.14 -1.27
C ASN A 45 -18.20 15.03 -2.07
N ARG A 46 -18.18 15.14 -3.39
CA ARG A 46 -17.47 14.18 -4.23
C ARG A 46 -15.98 14.21 -4.01
N MET A 47 -15.41 15.42 -3.88
CA MET A 47 -13.98 15.57 -3.63
C MET A 47 -13.61 14.99 -2.27
N LEU A 48 -14.43 15.23 -1.25
CA LEU A 48 -14.19 14.67 0.07
C LEU A 48 -14.27 13.15 0.05
N PHE A 49 -15.22 12.61 -0.69
CA PHE A 49 -15.37 11.16 -0.83
C PHE A 49 -14.11 10.57 -1.47
N LEU A 50 -13.60 11.19 -2.53
CA LEU A 50 -12.38 10.73 -3.21
C LEU A 50 -11.18 10.83 -2.28
N GLN A 51 -11.06 11.92 -1.54
CA GLN A 51 -9.96 12.08 -0.58
C GLN A 51 -9.98 11.00 0.49
N ASN A 52 -11.18 10.65 0.98
CA ASN A 52 -11.32 9.58 1.96
C ASN A 52 -10.95 8.22 1.37
N GLN A 53 -11.32 7.97 0.11
CA GLN A 53 -10.92 6.74 -0.58
C GLN A 53 -9.41 6.66 -0.74
N ILE A 54 -8.78 7.77 -1.12
CA ILE A 54 -7.32 7.82 -1.27
C ILE A 54 -6.64 7.51 0.06
N ARG A 55 -7.13 8.10 1.14
CA ARG A 55 -6.57 7.84 2.47
C ARG A 55 -6.72 6.38 2.87
N ALA A 56 -7.88 5.78 2.61
CA ALA A 56 -8.09 4.37 2.91
C ALA A 56 -7.14 3.49 2.12
N LEU A 57 -6.89 3.82 0.85
CA LEU A 57 -5.95 3.08 0.02
C LEU A 57 -4.51 3.25 0.51
N GLU A 58 -4.13 4.43 0.96
CA GLU A 58 -2.82 4.65 1.55
C GLU A 58 -2.62 3.83 2.82
N ASN A 59 -3.65 3.77 3.66
CA ASN A 59 -3.58 2.96 4.87
C ASN A 59 -3.46 1.48 4.54
N ARG A 60 -4.21 1.02 3.54
CA ARG A 60 -4.12 -0.37 3.09
C ARG A 60 -2.74 -0.68 2.53
N LYS A 61 -2.18 0.23 1.74
CA LYS A 61 -0.83 0.06 1.21
C LYS A 61 0.19 -0.05 2.34
N GLY A 62 0.06 0.81 3.36
CA GLY A 62 0.95 0.76 4.53
C GLY A 62 0.91 -0.59 5.22
N ALA A 63 -0.28 -1.16 5.42
CA ALA A 63 -0.43 -2.46 6.03
C ALA A 63 0.20 -3.56 5.17
N LEU A 64 0.01 -3.49 3.85
CA LEU A 64 0.60 -4.46 2.93
C LEU A 64 2.13 -4.37 2.92
N LEU A 65 2.68 -3.16 2.99
CA LEU A 65 4.13 -2.98 3.05
C LEU A 65 4.71 -3.56 4.33
N GLN A 66 4.02 -3.40 5.46
CA GLN A 66 4.45 -4.00 6.71
C GLN A 66 4.40 -5.52 6.65
N GLU A 67 3.36 -6.06 6.05
CA GLU A 67 3.23 -7.50 5.87
C GLU A 67 4.34 -8.03 4.97
N ARG A 68 4.65 -7.32 3.89
CA ARG A 68 5.74 -7.69 2.99
C ARG A 68 7.07 -7.69 3.72
N GLU A 69 7.32 -6.66 4.52
CA GLU A 69 8.56 -6.56 5.29
C GLU A 69 8.69 -7.73 6.27
N GLY A 70 7.60 -8.10 6.94
CA GLY A 70 7.60 -9.25 7.83
C GLY A 70 7.98 -10.53 7.11
N LEU A 71 7.47 -10.73 5.90
CA LEU A 71 7.81 -11.90 5.10
C LEU A 71 9.26 -11.87 4.65
N LEU A 72 9.79 -10.71 4.29
CA LEU A 72 11.19 -10.58 3.89
C LEU A 72 12.12 -10.88 5.05
N VAL A 73 11.77 -10.45 6.26
CA VAL A 73 12.53 -10.79 7.46
C VAL A 73 12.50 -12.30 7.69
N GLU A 74 11.32 -12.90 7.53
CA GLU A 74 11.17 -14.34 7.68
C GLU A 74 12.04 -15.11 6.69
N VAL A 75 12.07 -14.66 5.45
CA VAL A 75 12.94 -15.26 4.41
C VAL A 75 14.40 -15.12 4.81
N ALA A 76 14.81 -13.96 5.31
CA ALA A 76 16.18 -13.73 5.72
C ALA A 76 16.58 -14.67 6.86
N ILE A 77 15.66 -14.88 7.81
CA ILE A 77 15.91 -15.81 8.91
C ILE A 77 16.06 -17.25 8.41
N LEU A 78 15.24 -17.65 7.46
CA LEU A 78 15.30 -19.00 6.90
C LEU A 78 16.55 -19.23 6.05
N ARG A 79 17.00 -18.18 5.33
CA ARG A 79 18.20 -18.31 4.48
C ARG A 79 19.48 -18.27 5.29
N ASP A 80 19.48 -17.48 6.35
CA ASP A 80 20.68 -17.24 7.15
C ASP A 80 20.24 -17.18 8.62
N PRO A 81 19.83 -18.33 9.17
CA PRO A 81 19.33 -18.34 10.55
C PRO A 81 20.38 -17.89 11.52
N PRO A 82 19.97 -17.18 12.59
CA PRO A 82 20.90 -16.76 13.60
C PRO A 82 21.58 -17.96 14.22
N THR A 83 22.91 -18.02 14.19
CA THR A 83 23.69 -19.05 14.87
C THR A 83 23.75 -18.64 16.33
N GLY A 84 23.55 -19.59 17.17
CA GLY A 84 23.52 -19.35 18.60
C GLY A 84 24.72 -18.62 19.15
N ASP A 85 25.38 -18.55 18.84
CA ASP A 85 26.14 -17.71 19.15
C ASP A 85 26.47 -16.88 18.87
N GLY A 86 26.31 -16.97 18.86
CA GLY A 86 26.55 -16.12 18.68
C GLY A 86 26.49 -15.56 18.29
N GLU A 87 26.44 -15.59 18.33
CA GLU A 87 26.38 -14.83 18.16
C GLU A 87 26.41 -14.26 18.27
N THR A 88 26.64 -14.41 18.41
CA THR A 88 26.87 -13.77 18.66
C THR A 88 27.32 -13.31 18.79
N GLY A 89 27.62 -13.47 19.05
CA GLY A 89 28.12 -12.84 19.24
C GLY A 89 28.41 -12.28 18.91
N ARG A 90 28.54 -12.13 18.92
CA ARG A 90 28.84 -11.48 18.79
C ARG A 90 28.80 -10.91 18.84
N ASN A 91 28.81 -11.06 19.04
CA ASN A 91 28.94 -10.56 19.31
C ASN A 91 29.02 -10.44 19.44
#